data_f5b4f76bbd8a5e6536a7519d1769e117
#
_entry.id   f5b4f76bbd8a5e6536a7519d1769e117
#
_cell.length_a   1.000
_cell.length_b   1.000
_cell.length_c   1.000
_cell.angle_alpha   90.00
_cell.angle_beta   90.00
_cell.angle_gamma   90.00
#
_symmetry.space_group_name_H-M   'P 1'
#
loop_
_entity.id
_entity.type
_entity.pdbx_description
1 polymer ?
#
loop_
_entity_poly.entity_id
_entity_poly.type
_entity_poly.pdbx_seq_one_letter_code
_entity_poly.pdbx_strand_id
1 'polypeptide(L)'
;MAVDGLHHQVRWSEWSRQGVRGIQMGSDSQPVLGAAATDRSNIDWGFLHLAVQLPPQQAKHSATAAAAAATVDLRAGSAARSRSAFIASGVLPNVTDGRQPRRCSDDLPTLSAAVDLGAVDSAGASHLVLMAYDDVRSVEYFGTRV
;
A
#
# COMPACT_ATOMS: atom_id res chain seq x y z
N MET A 1 12.76 -5.35 6.29
CA MET A 1 12.56 -6.47 5.34
C MET A 1 13.93 -7.01 5.03
N ALA A 2 14.17 -8.30 5.26
CA ALA A 2 15.49 -8.86 5.15
C ALA A 2 15.94 -9.03 3.69
N VAL A 3 17.25 -9.09 3.51
CA VAL A 3 17.94 -9.12 2.20
C VAL A 3 17.47 -10.29 1.33
N ASP A 4 17.01 -11.39 1.92
CA ASP A 4 16.55 -12.57 1.18
C ASP A 4 15.25 -12.34 0.38
N GLY A 5 14.41 -11.40 0.79
CA GLY A 5 13.23 -10.99 0.03
C GLY A 5 13.52 -10.28 -1.30
N LEU A 6 14.75 -9.87 -1.54
CA LEU A 6 15.12 -9.17 -2.78
C LEU A 6 15.04 -10.06 -4.03
N HIS A 7 15.09 -11.37 -3.86
CA HIS A 7 15.00 -12.33 -4.97
C HIS A 7 13.58 -12.76 -5.30
N HIS A 8 12.64 -12.55 -4.39
CA HIS A 8 11.24 -12.88 -4.63
C HIS A 8 10.58 -11.88 -5.57
N GLN A 9 9.67 -12.38 -6.38
CA GLN A 9 8.80 -11.54 -7.19
C GLN A 9 7.61 -11.10 -6.35
N VAL A 10 7.26 -9.83 -6.45
CA VAL A 10 6.09 -9.25 -5.79
C VAL A 10 5.08 -8.80 -6.82
N ARG A 11 3.83 -8.88 -6.41
CA ARG A 11 2.67 -8.31 -7.12
C ARG A 11 1.92 -7.37 -6.22
N TRP A 12 1.12 -6.51 -6.80
CA TRP A 12 0.28 -5.57 -6.09
C TRP A 12 -1.09 -5.46 -6.73
N SER A 13 -2.07 -5.08 -5.93
CA SER A 13 -3.43 -4.82 -6.36
C SER A 13 -4.09 -3.75 -5.51
N GLU A 14 -5.01 -3.01 -6.12
CA GLU A 14 -5.83 -2.04 -5.43
C GLU A 14 -7.13 -2.68 -4.94
N TRP A 15 -7.67 -2.17 -3.84
CA TRP A 15 -8.95 -2.56 -3.30
C TRP A 15 -9.67 -1.35 -2.70
N SER A 16 -11.01 -1.44 -2.62
CA SER A 16 -11.82 -0.42 -1.96
C SER A 16 -12.97 -1.09 -1.24
N ARG A 17 -13.19 -0.71 0.01
CA ARG A 17 -14.25 -1.27 0.84
C ARG A 17 -14.68 -0.28 1.91
N GLN A 18 -16.00 -0.06 2.06
CA GLN A 18 -16.61 0.70 3.17
C GLN A 18 -15.98 2.09 3.41
N GLY A 19 -15.72 2.86 2.36
CA GLY A 19 -15.11 4.18 2.50
C GLY A 19 -13.60 4.18 2.79
N VAL A 20 -12.96 3.02 2.65
CA VAL A 20 -11.51 2.88 2.70
C VAL A 20 -11.02 2.43 1.32
N ARG A 21 -9.97 3.05 0.84
CA ARG A 21 -9.24 2.62 -0.36
C ARG A 21 -7.85 2.16 0.05
N GLY A 22 -7.42 1.04 -0.50
CA GLY A 22 -6.12 0.48 -0.18
C GLY A 22 -5.41 -0.09 -1.39
N ILE A 23 -4.14 -0.31 -1.21
CA ILE A 23 -3.29 -1.05 -2.13
C ILE A 23 -2.48 -2.05 -1.31
N GLN A 24 -2.34 -3.25 -1.82
CA GLN A 24 -1.56 -4.31 -1.18
C GLN A 24 -0.42 -4.76 -2.08
N MET A 25 0.66 -5.23 -1.48
CA MET A 25 1.82 -5.80 -2.16
C MET A 25 2.32 -7.02 -1.40
N GLY A 26 2.55 -8.11 -2.10
CA GLY A 26 3.07 -9.32 -1.49
C GLY A 26 3.81 -10.21 -2.46
N SER A 27 4.36 -11.32 -1.96
CA SER A 27 5.02 -12.32 -2.78
C SER A 27 4.05 -12.92 -3.81
N ASP A 28 4.50 -13.06 -5.04
CA ASP A 28 3.72 -13.67 -6.11
C ASP A 28 3.39 -15.15 -5.83
N SER A 29 4.34 -15.87 -5.29
CA SER A 29 4.24 -17.31 -5.06
C SER A 29 3.60 -17.71 -3.73
N GLN A 30 3.50 -16.80 -2.75
CA GLN A 30 2.98 -17.06 -1.41
C GLN A 30 3.50 -18.39 -0.81
N PRO A 31 4.84 -18.55 -0.63
CA PRO A 31 5.42 -19.79 -0.16
C PRO A 31 5.19 -19.95 1.36
N VAL A 32 3.93 -20.07 1.75
CA VAL A 32 3.50 -20.13 3.15
C VAL A 32 4.27 -21.20 3.90
N LEU A 33 4.87 -20.83 5.04
CA LEU A 33 5.68 -21.69 5.88
C LEU A 33 6.79 -22.39 5.09
N GLY A 34 7.42 -21.65 4.16
CA GLY A 34 8.39 -22.16 3.20
C GLY A 34 9.40 -23.13 3.78
N ALA A 35 10.10 -23.84 2.91
CA ALA A 35 10.97 -24.98 3.27
C ALA A 35 12.18 -24.66 4.16
N ALA A 36 12.38 -23.42 4.54
CA ALA A 36 13.46 -22.99 5.43
C ALA A 36 13.00 -23.07 6.91
N ALA A 37 12.93 -24.27 7.43
CA ALA A 37 12.65 -24.53 8.85
C ALA A 37 13.84 -24.18 9.73
N THR A 38 14.23 -22.93 9.81
CA THR A 38 15.25 -22.46 10.76
C THR A 38 14.70 -21.25 11.51
N ASP A 39 15.13 -21.06 12.75
CA ASP A 39 14.78 -19.91 13.60
C ASP A 39 15.16 -18.54 12.99
N ARG A 40 15.75 -18.52 11.81
CA ARG A 40 16.12 -17.33 11.04
C ARG A 40 15.34 -17.17 9.76
N SER A 41 14.28 -17.96 9.57
CA SER A 41 13.44 -17.83 8.37
C SER A 41 12.67 -16.51 8.41
N ASN A 42 12.79 -15.76 7.34
CA ASN A 42 11.98 -14.56 7.17
C ASN A 42 10.60 -14.95 6.66
N ILE A 43 9.60 -14.20 7.04
CA ILE A 43 8.27 -14.29 6.44
C ILE A 43 8.37 -13.70 5.03
N ASP A 44 8.20 -14.53 4.01
CA ASP A 44 8.26 -14.17 2.59
C ASP A 44 6.92 -14.42 1.87
N TRP A 45 5.85 -14.62 2.63
CA TRP A 45 4.47 -14.71 2.17
C TRP A 45 3.61 -13.63 2.82
N GLY A 46 2.35 -13.53 2.43
CA GLY A 46 1.42 -12.49 2.92
C GLY A 46 1.52 -11.18 2.13
N PHE A 47 0.82 -10.18 2.62
CA PHE A 47 0.69 -8.90 1.96
C PHE A 47 0.90 -7.73 2.93
N LEU A 48 1.70 -6.77 2.48
CA LEU A 48 1.73 -5.44 3.08
C LEU A 48 0.58 -4.62 2.48
N HIS A 49 -0.22 -4.01 3.33
CA HIS A 49 -1.32 -3.12 2.96
C HIS A 49 -0.98 -1.68 3.31
N LEU A 50 -1.30 -0.79 2.41
CA LEU A 50 -1.34 0.64 2.64
C LEU A 50 -2.74 1.12 2.30
N ALA A 51 -3.44 1.73 3.25
CA ALA A 51 -4.82 2.15 3.07
C ALA A 51 -5.07 3.55 3.61
N VAL A 52 -6.08 4.20 3.06
CA VAL A 52 -6.49 5.54 3.44
C VAL A 52 -8.00 5.58 3.56
N GLN A 53 -8.47 6.33 4.51
CA GLN A 53 -9.89 6.63 4.62
C GLN A 53 -10.27 7.63 3.53
N LEU A 54 -11.31 7.32 2.76
CA LEU A 54 -11.88 8.27 1.82
C LEU A 54 -12.70 9.31 2.61
N PRO A 55 -12.67 10.58 2.20
CA PRO A 55 -13.52 11.58 2.80
C PRO A 55 -14.98 11.13 2.66
N PRO A 56 -15.82 11.35 3.70
CA PRO A 56 -17.23 11.04 3.59
C PRO A 56 -17.79 11.77 2.37
N GLN A 57 -18.46 11.04 1.48
CA GLN A 57 -19.18 11.66 0.39
C GLN A 57 -20.22 12.59 1.02
N GLN A 58 -19.98 13.88 0.96
CA GLN A 58 -20.93 14.85 1.46
C GLN A 58 -22.25 14.62 0.74
N ALA A 59 -23.27 14.32 1.53
CA ALA A 59 -24.63 14.28 1.04
C ALA A 59 -24.89 15.59 0.27
N LYS A 60 -25.45 15.48 -0.94
CA LYS A 60 -25.61 16.55 -1.95
C LYS A 60 -26.43 17.77 -1.53
N HIS A 61 -26.52 18.10 -0.25
CA HIS A 61 -27.48 19.10 0.28
C HIS A 61 -26.88 20.14 1.25
N SER A 62 -25.58 20.35 1.29
CA SER A 62 -25.04 21.48 2.07
C SER A 62 -24.20 22.38 1.17
N ALA A 63 -24.80 23.50 0.77
CA ALA A 63 -24.18 24.55 -0.04
C ALA A 63 -23.43 25.56 0.83
N THR A 64 -22.74 25.15 1.86
CA THR A 64 -21.92 26.06 2.67
C THR A 64 -20.51 25.55 2.83
N ALA A 65 -19.59 26.36 2.29
CA ALA A 65 -18.14 26.31 2.43
C ALA A 65 -17.47 24.99 1.98
N ALA A 66 -16.96 25.03 0.77
CA ALA A 66 -16.04 24.07 0.22
C ALA A 66 -14.70 24.08 1.00
N ALA A 67 -14.65 23.38 2.12
CA ALA A 67 -13.40 22.75 2.49
C ALA A 67 -13.10 21.76 1.35
N ALA A 68 -12.09 22.05 0.53
CA ALA A 68 -11.67 21.16 -0.53
C ALA A 68 -11.47 19.78 0.10
N ALA A 69 -12.29 18.81 -0.28
CA ALA A 69 -12.19 17.48 0.28
C ALA A 69 -10.77 16.96 -0.01
N ALA A 70 -10.08 16.51 1.03
CA ALA A 70 -8.73 15.98 0.89
C ALA A 70 -8.70 14.96 -0.26
N THR A 71 -7.81 15.16 -1.22
CA THR A 71 -7.63 14.17 -2.28
C THR A 71 -6.56 13.18 -1.88
N VAL A 72 -6.82 11.93 -2.15
CA VAL A 72 -5.90 10.85 -1.79
C VAL A 72 -5.49 10.09 -3.04
N ASP A 73 -4.20 9.95 -3.20
CA ASP A 73 -3.60 9.18 -4.26
C ASP A 73 -2.79 8.00 -3.69
N LEU A 74 -3.05 6.81 -4.22
CA LEU A 74 -2.36 5.57 -3.86
C LEU A 74 -1.71 4.98 -5.11
N ARG A 75 -0.43 4.63 -5.02
CA ARG A 75 0.30 4.02 -6.13
C ARG A 75 1.22 2.91 -5.65
N ALA A 76 1.39 1.92 -6.50
CA ALA A 76 2.49 0.96 -6.40
C ALA A 76 3.43 1.13 -7.58
N GLY A 77 4.72 0.98 -7.34
CA GLY A 77 5.72 1.09 -8.40
C GLY A 77 7.13 1.36 -7.86
N SER A 78 7.96 1.94 -8.70
CA SER A 78 9.33 2.30 -8.37
C SER A 78 9.41 3.32 -7.23
N ALA A 79 10.21 3.02 -6.21
CA ALA A 79 10.48 3.95 -5.12
C ALA A 79 11.14 5.24 -5.60
N ALA A 80 12.11 5.12 -6.51
CA ALA A 80 12.81 6.28 -7.07
C ALA A 80 11.86 7.17 -7.87
N ARG A 81 11.03 6.57 -8.73
CA ARG A 81 10.07 7.28 -9.56
C ARG A 81 8.99 7.99 -8.73
N SER A 82 8.47 7.33 -7.70
CA SER A 82 7.48 7.93 -6.81
C SER A 82 8.04 9.13 -6.05
N ARG A 83 9.27 9.01 -5.52
CA ARG A 83 9.96 10.11 -4.83
C ARG A 83 10.24 11.27 -5.77
N SER A 84 10.78 11.01 -6.96
CA SER A 84 11.12 12.06 -7.93
C SER A 84 9.89 12.82 -8.38
N ALA A 85 8.78 12.13 -8.66
CA ALA A 85 7.52 12.76 -9.03
C ALA A 85 7.00 13.66 -7.90
N PHE A 86 6.99 13.14 -6.67
CA PHE A 86 6.52 13.90 -5.51
C PHE A 86 7.37 15.14 -5.23
N ILE A 87 8.71 15.02 -5.30
CA ILE A 87 9.61 16.16 -5.12
C ILE A 87 9.41 17.22 -6.21
N ALA A 88 9.16 16.79 -7.45
CA ALA A 88 9.01 17.71 -8.58
C ALA A 88 7.67 18.45 -8.61
N SER A 89 6.59 17.82 -8.14
CA SER A 89 5.23 18.33 -8.37
C SER A 89 4.25 18.15 -7.20
N GLY A 90 4.67 17.53 -6.09
CA GLY A 90 3.79 17.25 -4.96
C GLY A 90 2.80 16.11 -5.20
N VAL A 91 2.89 15.42 -6.35
CA VAL A 91 1.96 14.34 -6.70
C VAL A 91 2.70 13.05 -7.00
N LEU A 92 2.02 11.91 -6.86
CA LEU A 92 2.53 10.61 -7.26
C LEU A 92 2.44 10.44 -8.80
N PRO A 93 3.13 9.45 -9.39
CA PRO A 93 2.95 9.10 -10.80
C PRO A 93 1.48 8.87 -11.15
N ASN A 94 1.05 9.29 -12.33
CA ASN A 94 -0.36 9.24 -12.75
C ASN A 94 -0.96 7.83 -12.74
N VAL A 95 -0.12 6.81 -12.87
CA VAL A 95 -0.58 5.41 -12.92
C VAL A 95 0.30 4.54 -12.02
N THR A 96 -0.31 3.52 -11.44
CA THR A 96 0.39 2.40 -10.82
C THR A 96 1.23 1.66 -11.87
N ASP A 97 2.44 1.27 -11.51
CA ASP A 97 3.33 0.55 -12.42
C ASP A 97 2.73 -0.81 -12.80
N GLY A 98 2.59 -1.05 -14.10
CA GLY A 98 2.04 -2.32 -14.62
C GLY A 98 3.06 -3.44 -14.74
N ARG A 99 4.35 -3.18 -14.48
CA ARG A 99 5.42 -4.19 -14.55
C ARG A 99 5.39 -5.11 -13.33
N GLN A 100 4.48 -6.07 -13.34
CA GLN A 100 4.33 -7.03 -12.26
C GLN A 100 3.93 -8.42 -12.82
N PRO A 101 4.33 -9.54 -12.15
CA PRO A 101 5.19 -9.56 -10.96
C PRO A 101 6.63 -9.17 -11.29
N ARG A 102 7.35 -8.60 -10.33
CA ARG A 102 8.77 -8.29 -10.51
C ARG A 102 9.55 -8.47 -9.21
N ARG A 103 10.87 -8.64 -9.34
CA ARG A 103 11.75 -8.82 -8.19
C ARG A 103 11.81 -7.55 -7.33
N CYS A 104 11.91 -7.71 -6.01
CA CYS A 104 12.12 -6.59 -5.11
C CYS A 104 13.41 -5.82 -5.39
N SER A 105 14.44 -6.50 -5.94
CA SER A 105 15.69 -5.86 -6.37
C SER A 105 15.58 -5.05 -7.66
N ASP A 106 14.51 -5.25 -8.44
CA ASP A 106 14.27 -4.52 -9.67
C ASP A 106 13.49 -3.25 -9.38
N ASP A 107 14.21 -2.13 -9.33
CA ASP A 107 13.66 -0.78 -9.16
C ASP A 107 12.80 -0.60 -7.89
N LEU A 108 13.13 -1.36 -6.82
CA LEU A 108 12.53 -1.29 -5.49
C LEU A 108 11.02 -0.99 -5.49
N PRO A 109 10.16 -1.99 -5.76
CA PRO A 109 8.71 -1.82 -5.68
C PRO A 109 8.29 -1.27 -4.31
N THR A 110 7.44 -0.26 -4.31
CA THR A 110 6.95 0.40 -3.10
C THR A 110 5.47 0.71 -3.20
N LEU A 111 4.80 0.75 -2.06
CA LEU A 111 3.48 1.36 -1.91
C LEU A 111 3.65 2.80 -1.48
N SER A 112 2.92 3.69 -2.10
CA SER A 112 2.99 5.13 -1.85
C SER A 112 1.59 5.72 -1.67
N ALA A 113 1.44 6.60 -0.67
CA ALA A 113 0.24 7.40 -0.47
C ALA A 113 0.62 8.88 -0.50
N ALA A 114 -0.15 9.69 -1.19
CA ALA A 114 -0.10 11.14 -1.11
C ALA A 114 -1.48 11.66 -0.74
N VAL A 115 -1.51 12.59 0.21
CA VAL A 115 -2.73 13.21 0.69
C VAL A 115 -2.57 14.71 0.49
N ASP A 116 -3.42 15.31 -0.34
CA ASP A 116 -3.54 16.75 -0.45
C ASP A 116 -4.60 17.22 0.54
N LEU A 117 -4.18 17.91 1.56
CA LEU A 117 -5.05 18.43 2.61
C LEU A 117 -5.69 19.77 2.21
N GLY A 118 -5.31 20.32 1.05
CA GLY A 118 -5.74 21.65 0.63
C GLY A 118 -5.20 22.76 1.54
N ALA A 119 -5.97 23.81 1.70
CA ALA A 119 -5.63 24.90 2.62
C ALA A 119 -5.88 24.46 4.06
N VAL A 120 -4.84 24.53 4.89
CA VAL A 120 -4.92 24.20 6.33
C VAL A 120 -4.97 25.52 7.12
N ASP A 121 -6.00 25.70 7.91
CA ASP A 121 -6.19 26.85 8.80
C ASP A 121 -5.75 26.57 10.25
N SER A 122 -6.07 27.46 11.17
CA SER A 122 -5.71 27.31 12.59
C SER A 122 -6.41 26.14 13.29
N ALA A 123 -7.48 25.60 12.72
CA ALA A 123 -8.15 24.40 13.25
C ALA A 123 -7.38 23.12 12.88
N GLY A 124 -6.46 23.22 11.92
CA GLY A 124 -5.67 22.09 11.44
C GLY A 124 -6.45 21.19 10.48
N ALA A 125 -5.75 20.21 9.95
CA ALA A 125 -6.32 19.13 9.15
C ALA A 125 -5.70 17.81 9.56
N SER A 126 -6.47 16.73 9.50
CA SER A 126 -5.98 15.39 9.79
C SER A 126 -6.48 14.39 8.78
N HIS A 127 -5.67 13.38 8.49
CA HIS A 127 -6.03 12.28 7.62
C HIS A 127 -5.47 10.98 8.17
N LEU A 128 -6.24 9.90 8.06
CA LEU A 128 -5.83 8.59 8.53
C LEU A 128 -5.18 7.80 7.39
N VAL A 129 -3.94 7.40 7.62
CA VAL A 129 -3.22 6.43 6.78
C VAL A 129 -2.97 5.18 7.62
N LEU A 130 -3.36 4.03 7.12
CA LEU A 130 -3.19 2.73 7.75
C LEU A 130 -2.13 1.93 7.01
N MET A 131 -1.22 1.33 7.76
CA MET A 131 -0.30 0.32 7.26
C MET A 131 -0.50 -0.97 8.05
N ALA A 132 -0.68 -2.08 7.35
CA ALA A 132 -0.89 -3.38 7.97
C ALA A 132 -0.17 -4.47 7.18
N TYR A 133 0.13 -5.57 7.86
CA TYR A 133 0.63 -6.79 7.25
C TYR A 133 -0.35 -7.91 7.55
N ASP A 134 -0.70 -8.68 6.52
CA ASP A 134 -1.56 -9.85 6.63
C ASP A 134 -0.83 -11.04 6.02
N ASP A 135 -0.52 -12.03 6.84
CA ASP A 135 0.14 -13.26 6.42
C ASP A 135 -0.83 -14.27 5.78
N VAL A 136 -2.13 -13.97 5.77
CA VAL A 136 -3.22 -14.74 5.14
C VAL A 136 -3.38 -16.15 5.72
N ARG A 137 -2.26 -16.82 6.00
CA ARG A 137 -2.19 -18.16 6.59
C ARG A 137 -1.05 -18.20 7.59
N SER A 138 -1.40 -18.12 8.86
CA SER A 138 -0.44 -17.98 9.95
C SER A 138 -0.03 -19.31 10.56
N VAL A 139 -0.84 -20.35 10.41
CA VAL A 139 -0.67 -21.63 11.10
C VAL A 139 -0.85 -22.81 10.16
N GLU A 140 0.05 -23.78 10.27
CA GLU A 140 -0.17 -25.10 9.71
C GLU A 140 -0.37 -26.10 10.84
N TYR A 141 -1.51 -26.78 10.84
CA TYR A 141 -1.85 -27.77 11.84
C TYR A 141 -2.16 -29.10 11.16
N PHE A 142 -1.34 -30.13 11.42
CA PHE A 142 -1.44 -31.45 10.79
C PHE A 142 -1.61 -31.40 9.25
N GLY A 143 -0.82 -30.56 8.58
CA GLY A 143 -0.87 -30.40 7.12
C GLY A 143 -2.05 -29.58 6.61
N THR A 144 -2.89 -29.06 7.50
CA THR A 144 -3.95 -28.11 7.16
C THR A 144 -3.47 -26.70 7.44
N ARG A 145 -3.52 -25.84 6.42
CA ARG A 145 -3.15 -24.42 6.53
C ARG A 145 -4.37 -23.60 6.87
N VAL A 146 -4.28 -22.82 7.93
CA VAL A 146 -5.33 -21.95 8.45
C VAL A 146 -4.87 -20.50 8.42
#